data_e95f08d8e2a24424e86c4a7912f1d0c5
#
_entry.id   e95f08d8e2a24424e86c4a7912f1d0c5
#
_cell.length_a   1.000
_cell.length_b   1.000
_cell.length_c   1.000
_cell.angle_alpha   90.00
_cell.angle_beta   90.00
_cell.angle_gamma   90.00
#
_symmetry.space_group_name_H-M   'P 1'
#
loop_
_entity.id
_entity.type
_entity.pdbx_description
1 polymer ?
#
loop_
_entity_poly.entity_id
_entity_poly.type
_entity_poly.pdbx_seq_one_letter_code
_entity_poly.pdbx_strand_id
1 'polypeptide(L)'
;MSLAAVAAPLTLLAVALPFLFCFTRAPSTNFWPVLFAWGCGVVLVLLAALRGQRRPGRAAAGGVSAEPPAWALVSAPHLALGLLCASLVAGVIGLLQYFWGDPGIAGVQPSVLGQAIGNLRQRNQQASLISMGVLAVFWLFEHRAPALVAHCAGRRQPLVRWLVNGFTLAALALLAAASAATASRTGAVQWLLVVGLLALWPVAGARRPWGFVLAALFLYVLAAWGLPVVLEATSGAATEGLFTRLLVEAPGCTSRTVLWSNVLHLITQRPWLGWGWGELDYAHYVTQFPGTRFCVLLDNAHNLPLQLAVELGVPLALAVCGAVIAWVWCSRPWAERRSPRQLAWGILAVIGLHSLLEFPLWYGPFQLVALLAVCLLCPWPLPRWVNAPAFRLSVACLMLGVEALGAYVGWDYYRVSQLYLPLEERAPALRDDTVRKVGATPFFRDQVDFALLTTTGLTQNNASQVFAVANKLLHFSPEPRVIEPLIESAVMLGLDDEAAFHIERYRAAYPQDYARWQATGRRLSPRSPRVLQVPQLAP
;
A
#
# COMPACT_ATOMS: atom_id res chain seq x y z
N MET A 1 11.37 -35.34 2.75
CA MET A 1 10.21 -34.53 2.23
C MET A 1 10.54 -34.11 0.82
N SER A 2 9.64 -34.34 -0.15
CA SER A 2 9.87 -33.90 -1.52
C SER A 2 9.77 -32.35 -1.58
N LEU A 3 10.58 -31.71 -2.43
CA LEU A 3 10.56 -30.25 -2.65
C LEU A 3 9.12 -29.75 -2.98
N ALA A 4 8.32 -30.59 -3.62
CA ALA A 4 6.92 -30.27 -3.93
C ALA A 4 6.02 -30.19 -2.67
N ALA A 5 6.27 -30.99 -1.64
CA ALA A 5 5.49 -30.96 -0.41
C ALA A 5 5.74 -29.70 0.43
N VAL A 6 6.96 -29.13 0.35
CA VAL A 6 7.33 -27.90 1.08
C VAL A 6 6.94 -26.65 0.29
N ALA A 7 6.98 -26.72 -1.04
CA ALA A 7 6.79 -25.57 -1.89
C ALA A 7 5.35 -25.05 -1.91
N ALA A 8 4.33 -25.88 -1.75
CA ALA A 8 2.93 -25.45 -1.72
C ALA A 8 2.61 -24.58 -0.49
N PRO A 9 2.91 -25.03 0.76
CA PRO A 9 2.69 -24.18 1.93
C PRO A 9 3.54 -22.91 1.91
N LEU A 10 4.81 -22.97 1.47
CA LEU A 10 5.64 -21.76 1.35
C LEU A 10 5.06 -20.76 0.35
N THR A 11 4.52 -21.23 -0.77
CA THR A 11 3.86 -20.36 -1.75
C THR A 11 2.64 -19.66 -1.14
N LEU A 12 1.83 -20.39 -0.38
CA LEU A 12 0.66 -19.84 0.30
C LEU A 12 1.07 -18.77 1.34
N LEU A 13 2.06 -19.09 2.17
CA LEU A 13 2.60 -18.17 3.17
C LEU A 13 3.21 -16.92 2.52
N ALA A 14 3.98 -17.06 1.44
CA ALA A 14 4.58 -15.94 0.74
C ALA A 14 3.55 -14.97 0.13
N VAL A 15 2.34 -15.45 -0.19
CA VAL A 15 1.23 -14.60 -0.64
C VAL A 15 0.49 -13.96 0.54
N ALA A 16 0.26 -14.70 1.62
CA ALA A 16 -0.59 -14.27 2.73
C ALA A 16 0.14 -13.37 3.74
N LEU A 17 1.36 -13.74 4.15
CA LEU A 17 2.07 -13.06 5.24
C LEU A 17 2.37 -11.57 4.97
N PRO A 18 2.69 -11.11 3.74
CA PRO A 18 2.90 -9.69 3.49
C PRO A 18 1.72 -8.80 3.89
N PHE A 19 0.48 -9.27 3.74
CA PHE A 19 -0.72 -8.53 4.16
C PHE A 19 -0.95 -8.54 5.68
N LEU A 20 -0.37 -9.49 6.37
CA LEU A 20 -0.52 -9.69 7.82
C LEU A 20 0.68 -9.14 8.60
N PHE A 21 1.72 -8.70 7.90
CA PHE A 21 2.94 -8.22 8.51
C PHE A 21 2.69 -6.90 9.27
N CYS A 22 2.99 -6.89 10.56
CA CYS A 22 2.65 -5.79 11.46
C CYS A 22 3.85 -4.93 11.89
N PHE A 23 5.08 -5.43 11.69
CA PHE A 23 6.25 -4.73 12.19
C PHE A 23 6.53 -3.47 11.39
N THR A 24 6.63 -2.34 12.09
CA THR A 24 6.97 -1.04 11.54
C THR A 24 7.94 -0.32 12.46
N ARG A 25 8.81 0.53 11.92
CA ARG A 25 9.76 1.30 12.68
C ARG A 25 10.10 2.59 11.95
N ALA A 26 10.18 3.69 12.71
CA ALA A 26 10.64 4.96 12.18
C ALA A 26 12.02 4.83 11.48
N PRO A 27 12.34 5.69 10.51
CA PRO A 27 11.61 6.85 10.06
C PRO A 27 10.42 6.56 9.13
N SER A 28 10.43 5.44 8.39
CA SER A 28 9.35 5.09 7.45
C SER A 28 8.54 3.91 7.95
N THR A 29 7.25 4.11 8.11
CA THR A 29 6.32 3.05 8.53
C THR A 29 6.12 1.97 7.47
N ASN A 30 6.50 2.23 6.20
CA ASN A 30 6.26 1.31 5.09
C ASN A 30 7.52 0.52 4.67
N PHE A 31 8.70 0.86 5.20
CA PHE A 31 9.95 0.22 4.80
C PHE A 31 9.94 -1.31 5.03
N TRP A 32 9.69 -1.75 6.26
CA TRP A 32 9.71 -3.18 6.60
C TRP A 32 8.64 -3.99 5.88
N PRO A 33 7.36 -3.52 5.78
CA PRO A 33 6.34 -4.19 4.97
C PRO A 33 6.72 -4.36 3.49
N VAL A 34 7.37 -3.36 2.89
CA VAL A 34 7.84 -3.44 1.49
C VAL A 34 8.97 -4.45 1.37
N LEU A 35 10.00 -4.34 2.21
CA LEU A 35 11.15 -5.26 2.19
C LEU A 35 10.71 -6.71 2.40
N PHE A 36 9.82 -6.96 3.36
CA PHE A 36 9.29 -8.28 3.63
C PHE A 36 8.49 -8.85 2.44
N ALA A 37 7.64 -8.04 1.80
CA ALA A 37 6.88 -8.46 0.64
C ALA A 37 7.79 -8.80 -0.55
N TRP A 38 8.86 -8.03 -0.76
CA TRP A 38 9.85 -8.31 -1.80
C TRP A 38 10.66 -9.57 -1.50
N GLY A 39 11.07 -9.80 -0.24
CA GLY A 39 11.68 -11.05 0.19
C GLY A 39 10.78 -12.26 -0.10
N CYS A 40 9.47 -12.16 0.19
CA CYS A 40 8.51 -13.20 -0.20
C CYS A 40 8.47 -13.41 -1.73
N GLY A 41 8.55 -12.35 -2.53
CA GLY A 41 8.66 -12.42 -3.98
C GLY A 41 9.91 -13.15 -4.45
N VAL A 42 11.06 -12.84 -3.87
CA VAL A 42 12.35 -13.53 -4.13
C VAL A 42 12.24 -15.01 -3.81
N VAL A 43 11.65 -15.36 -2.67
CA VAL A 43 11.41 -16.78 -2.29
C VAL A 43 10.56 -17.50 -3.34
N LEU A 44 9.51 -16.86 -3.88
CA LEU A 44 8.69 -17.45 -4.94
C LEU A 44 9.48 -17.70 -6.22
N VAL A 45 10.34 -16.75 -6.63
CA VAL A 45 11.22 -16.92 -7.80
C VAL A 45 12.24 -18.04 -7.57
N LEU A 46 12.85 -18.11 -6.39
CA LEU A 46 13.76 -19.19 -6.01
C LEU A 46 13.09 -20.55 -6.07
N LEU A 47 11.88 -20.69 -5.49
CA LEU A 47 11.12 -21.91 -5.54
C LEU A 47 10.79 -22.32 -6.99
N ALA A 48 10.45 -21.39 -7.85
CA ALA A 48 10.22 -21.65 -9.27
C ALA A 48 11.50 -22.09 -9.98
N ALA A 49 12.62 -21.44 -9.72
CA ALA A 49 13.93 -21.79 -10.29
C ALA A 49 14.39 -23.19 -9.85
N LEU A 50 14.12 -23.60 -8.62
CA LEU A 50 14.54 -24.89 -8.06
C LEU A 50 13.63 -26.07 -8.46
N ARG A 51 12.36 -25.83 -8.75
CA ARG A 51 11.38 -26.90 -9.03
C ARG A 51 11.68 -27.75 -10.27
N GLY A 52 12.46 -27.29 -11.25
CA GLY A 52 12.77 -28.01 -12.49
C GLY A 52 11.51 -28.50 -13.23
N GLN A 53 11.59 -28.61 -14.54
CA GLN A 53 10.49 -29.27 -15.26
C GLN A 53 10.41 -30.74 -14.85
N ARG A 54 9.31 -31.16 -14.26
CA ARG A 54 8.88 -32.55 -14.49
C ARG A 54 8.68 -32.68 -16.00
N ARG A 55 9.44 -33.56 -16.67
CA ARG A 55 9.19 -33.91 -18.07
C ARG A 55 7.70 -34.19 -18.18
N PRO A 56 6.99 -33.59 -19.17
CA PRO A 56 5.61 -33.99 -19.40
C PRO A 56 5.63 -35.48 -19.64
N GLY A 57 5.13 -36.24 -18.66
CA GLY A 57 4.82 -37.66 -18.88
C GLY A 57 3.98 -37.67 -20.13
N ARG A 58 4.21 -38.61 -21.05
CA ARG A 58 3.45 -38.81 -22.28
C ARG A 58 1.99 -38.47 -21.99
N ALA A 59 1.54 -37.36 -22.55
CA ALA A 59 0.17 -36.91 -22.41
C ALA A 59 -0.72 -38.09 -22.85
N ALA A 60 -1.55 -38.58 -21.93
CA ALA A 60 -2.68 -39.38 -22.29
C ALA A 60 -3.50 -38.55 -23.26
N ALA A 61 -3.63 -39.03 -24.49
CA ALA A 61 -4.40 -38.37 -25.55
C ALA A 61 -5.83 -38.17 -25.05
N GLY A 62 -6.28 -36.95 -24.93
CA GLY A 62 -7.70 -36.62 -24.72
C GLY A 62 -8.06 -35.85 -23.45
N GLY A 63 -7.37 -34.78 -23.09
CA GLY A 63 -7.85 -33.87 -22.04
C GLY A 63 -7.04 -32.60 -21.99
N VAL A 64 -7.66 -31.44 -22.29
CA VAL A 64 -7.07 -30.11 -22.16
C VAL A 64 -7.07 -29.70 -20.69
N SER A 65 -6.20 -30.30 -19.88
CA SER A 65 -5.78 -29.74 -18.62
C SER A 65 -4.33 -29.25 -18.79
N ALA A 66 -4.15 -28.03 -19.32
CA ALA A 66 -2.87 -27.35 -19.29
C ALA A 66 -2.54 -27.05 -17.82
N GLU A 67 -1.87 -27.99 -17.13
CA GLU A 67 -1.23 -27.65 -15.85
C GLU A 67 -0.27 -26.50 -16.08
N PRO A 68 -0.26 -25.49 -15.18
CA PRO A 68 0.69 -24.41 -15.27
C PRO A 68 2.11 -25.00 -15.31
N PRO A 69 2.98 -24.48 -16.17
CA PRO A 69 4.33 -25.01 -16.29
C PRO A 69 5.07 -24.89 -14.95
N ALA A 70 6.06 -25.76 -14.74
CA ALA A 70 6.78 -25.92 -13.48
C ALA A 70 7.46 -24.62 -12.96
N TRP A 71 7.65 -23.63 -13.82
CA TRP A 71 8.23 -22.33 -13.48
C TRP A 71 7.20 -21.22 -13.21
N ALA A 72 5.88 -21.50 -13.25
CA ALA A 72 4.91 -20.52 -12.78
C ALA A 72 5.24 -20.14 -11.33
N LEU A 73 5.45 -18.86 -11.07
CA LEU A 73 5.79 -18.35 -9.72
C LEU A 73 4.74 -18.78 -8.70
N VAL A 74 3.47 -18.73 -9.12
CA VAL A 74 2.33 -19.17 -8.33
C VAL A 74 1.27 -19.78 -9.24
N SER A 75 0.56 -20.81 -8.78
CA SER A 75 -0.65 -21.27 -9.46
C SER A 75 -1.87 -20.48 -8.96
N ALA A 76 -2.88 -20.33 -9.82
CA ALA A 76 -4.10 -19.61 -9.47
C ALA A 76 -4.77 -20.12 -8.16
N PRO A 77 -4.84 -21.45 -7.88
CA PRO A 77 -5.35 -21.94 -6.61
C PRO A 77 -4.55 -21.49 -5.39
N HIS A 78 -3.21 -21.50 -5.46
CA HIS A 78 -2.38 -21.05 -4.34
C HIS A 78 -2.48 -19.54 -4.13
N LEU A 79 -2.59 -18.75 -5.21
CA LEU A 79 -2.83 -17.32 -5.12
C LEU A 79 -4.20 -17.04 -4.48
N ALA A 80 -5.26 -17.71 -4.96
CA ALA A 80 -6.60 -17.55 -4.39
C ALA A 80 -6.66 -17.98 -2.92
N LEU A 81 -6.06 -19.12 -2.55
CA LEU A 81 -6.01 -19.57 -1.16
C LEU A 81 -5.20 -18.63 -0.28
N GLY A 82 -4.04 -18.13 -0.75
CA GLY A 82 -3.23 -17.17 -0.01
C GLY A 82 -3.98 -15.87 0.25
N LEU A 83 -4.66 -15.33 -0.76
CA LEU A 83 -5.51 -14.13 -0.62
C LEU A 83 -6.69 -14.38 0.31
N LEU A 84 -7.35 -15.53 0.21
CA LEU A 84 -8.45 -15.91 1.11
C LEU A 84 -7.97 -15.97 2.56
N CYS A 85 -6.89 -16.70 2.83
CA CYS A 85 -6.33 -16.81 4.19
C CYS A 85 -5.94 -15.42 4.74
N ALA A 86 -5.24 -14.61 3.94
CA ALA A 86 -4.88 -13.25 4.33
C ALA A 86 -6.11 -12.41 4.67
N SER A 87 -7.13 -12.46 3.80
CA SER A 87 -8.36 -11.66 3.95
C SER A 87 -9.19 -12.10 5.16
N LEU A 88 -9.29 -13.40 5.43
CA LEU A 88 -10.01 -13.91 6.62
C LEU A 88 -9.31 -13.48 7.91
N VAL A 89 -7.99 -13.67 8.00
CA VAL A 89 -7.22 -13.26 9.19
C VAL A 89 -7.24 -11.73 9.35
N ALA A 90 -6.98 -10.97 8.27
CA ALA A 90 -7.06 -9.52 8.30
C ALA A 90 -8.49 -9.03 8.60
N GLY A 91 -9.51 -9.76 8.16
CA GLY A 91 -10.92 -9.49 8.49
C GLY A 91 -11.18 -9.62 9.99
N VAL A 92 -10.71 -10.70 10.61
CA VAL A 92 -10.78 -10.87 12.08
C VAL A 92 -10.03 -9.76 12.80
N ILE A 93 -8.79 -9.46 12.41
CA ILE A 93 -8.00 -8.35 12.97
C ILE A 93 -8.77 -7.03 12.86
N GLY A 94 -9.35 -6.73 11.68
CA GLY A 94 -10.12 -5.51 11.48
C GLY A 94 -11.36 -5.42 12.37
N LEU A 95 -12.07 -6.51 12.59
CA LEU A 95 -13.23 -6.54 13.51
C LEU A 95 -12.78 -6.40 14.97
N LEU A 96 -11.66 -7.01 15.37
CA LEU A 96 -11.07 -6.79 16.69
C LEU A 96 -10.73 -5.30 16.90
N GLN A 97 -10.08 -4.67 15.93
CA GLN A 97 -9.80 -3.23 15.96
C GLN A 97 -11.07 -2.39 16.01
N TYR A 98 -12.10 -2.76 15.26
CA TYR A 98 -13.36 -2.03 15.22
C TYR A 98 -14.04 -1.96 16.59
N PHE A 99 -14.07 -3.09 17.33
CA PHE A 99 -14.76 -3.18 18.63
C PHE A 99 -13.89 -2.82 19.85
N TRP A 100 -12.56 -2.96 19.75
CA TRP A 100 -11.65 -2.72 20.89
C TRP A 100 -10.59 -1.63 20.64
N GLY A 101 -10.45 -1.14 19.42
CA GLY A 101 -9.38 -0.19 19.06
C GLY A 101 -8.00 -0.85 19.14
N ASP A 102 -7.42 -0.89 20.34
CA ASP A 102 -6.22 -1.66 20.63
C ASP A 102 -6.60 -2.94 21.38
N PRO A 103 -6.57 -4.11 20.73
CA PRO A 103 -6.89 -5.37 21.38
C PRO A 103 -5.77 -5.92 22.28
N GLY A 104 -4.59 -5.28 22.33
CA GLY A 104 -3.44 -5.73 23.12
C GLY A 104 -2.83 -7.06 22.68
N ILE A 105 -3.12 -7.51 21.45
CA ILE A 105 -2.66 -8.81 20.91
C ILE A 105 -1.36 -8.61 20.13
N ALA A 106 -0.32 -9.38 20.49
CA ALA A 106 0.94 -9.36 19.75
C ALA A 106 0.71 -9.69 18.27
N GLY A 107 1.26 -8.87 17.38
CA GLY A 107 1.08 -9.05 15.94
C GLY A 107 -0.17 -8.37 15.36
N VAL A 108 -0.95 -7.66 16.15
CA VAL A 108 -2.09 -6.84 15.73
C VAL A 108 -1.73 -5.36 15.94
N GLN A 109 -1.85 -4.56 14.90
CA GLN A 109 -1.66 -3.10 15.01
C GLN A 109 -2.82 -2.47 15.78
N PRO A 110 -2.57 -1.50 16.68
CA PRO A 110 -3.63 -0.72 17.31
C PRO A 110 -4.35 0.17 16.29
N SER A 111 -5.61 0.46 16.57
CA SER A 111 -6.45 1.37 15.79
C SER A 111 -7.30 2.24 16.71
N VAL A 112 -7.99 3.20 16.13
CA VAL A 112 -9.05 3.94 16.83
C VAL A 112 -10.32 3.09 16.85
N LEU A 113 -11.05 3.11 17.96
CA LEU A 113 -12.34 2.44 18.10
C LEU A 113 -13.28 2.81 16.94
N GLY A 114 -13.95 1.82 16.35
CA GLY A 114 -14.79 2.02 15.18
C GLY A 114 -14.03 2.08 13.85
N GLN A 115 -12.72 1.76 13.81
CA GLN A 115 -11.93 1.78 12.60
C GLN A 115 -11.21 0.44 12.35
N ALA A 116 -11.64 -0.29 11.33
CA ALA A 116 -10.97 -1.50 10.86
C ALA A 116 -9.91 -1.14 9.79
N ILE A 117 -8.64 -1.10 10.16
CA ILE A 117 -7.52 -0.78 9.26
C ILE A 117 -6.61 -1.97 8.99
N GLY A 118 -6.76 -3.06 9.74
CA GLY A 118 -5.89 -4.24 9.68
C GLY A 118 -4.43 -3.91 10.02
N ASN A 119 -3.55 -4.84 9.74
CA ASN A 119 -2.11 -4.60 9.81
C ASN A 119 -1.59 -3.73 8.64
N LEU A 120 -2.44 -3.47 7.65
CA LEU A 120 -2.16 -2.53 6.56
C LEU A 120 -2.25 -1.05 6.99
N ARG A 121 -2.82 -0.76 8.17
CA ARG A 121 -2.88 0.56 8.81
C ARG A 121 -3.64 1.62 8.02
N GLN A 122 -4.44 1.18 7.04
CA GLN A 122 -5.21 2.09 6.19
C GLN A 122 -6.50 1.39 5.73
N ARG A 123 -7.65 2.02 5.96
CA ARG A 123 -8.98 1.43 5.73
C ARG A 123 -9.23 1.02 4.27
N ASN A 124 -8.73 1.78 3.29
CA ASN A 124 -8.91 1.45 1.87
C ASN A 124 -8.03 0.28 1.43
N GLN A 125 -6.82 0.15 2.00
CA GLN A 125 -5.94 -1.00 1.79
C GLN A 125 -6.59 -2.28 2.34
N GLN A 126 -7.12 -2.20 3.56
CA GLN A 126 -7.84 -3.29 4.20
C GLN A 126 -9.07 -3.73 3.37
N ALA A 127 -9.88 -2.77 2.91
CA ALA A 127 -11.03 -3.04 2.06
C ALA A 127 -10.66 -3.70 0.74
N SER A 128 -9.53 -3.30 0.12
CA SER A 128 -9.05 -3.91 -1.13
C SER A 128 -8.58 -5.34 -0.94
N LEU A 129 -7.86 -5.64 0.14
CA LEU A 129 -7.51 -7.01 0.49
C LEU A 129 -8.76 -7.87 0.66
N ILE A 130 -9.76 -7.37 1.39
CA ILE A 130 -11.03 -8.08 1.61
C ILE A 130 -11.76 -8.29 0.28
N SER A 131 -11.79 -7.29 -0.61
CA SER A 131 -12.42 -7.42 -1.94
C SER A 131 -11.73 -8.47 -2.81
N MET A 132 -10.40 -8.56 -2.77
CA MET A 132 -9.65 -9.67 -3.40
C MET A 132 -9.96 -11.02 -2.74
N GLY A 133 -10.18 -11.05 -1.42
CA GLY A 133 -10.62 -12.23 -0.68
C GLY A 133 -12.00 -12.71 -1.12
N VAL A 134 -12.97 -11.80 -1.29
CA VAL A 134 -14.31 -12.12 -1.81
C VAL A 134 -14.22 -12.72 -3.21
N LEU A 135 -13.42 -12.10 -4.09
CA LEU A 135 -13.14 -12.66 -5.43
C LEU A 135 -12.54 -14.08 -5.34
N ALA A 136 -11.60 -14.29 -4.43
CA ALA A 136 -10.97 -15.60 -4.22
C ALA A 136 -11.95 -16.66 -3.70
N VAL A 137 -12.88 -16.30 -2.79
CA VAL A 137 -13.95 -17.21 -2.33
C VAL A 137 -14.78 -17.70 -3.51
N PHE A 138 -15.29 -16.77 -4.34
CA PHE A 138 -16.11 -17.16 -5.50
C PHE A 138 -15.31 -17.99 -6.50
N TRP A 139 -14.06 -17.60 -6.80
CA TRP A 139 -13.20 -18.34 -7.71
C TRP A 139 -12.93 -19.76 -7.23
N LEU A 140 -12.60 -19.97 -5.95
CA LEU A 140 -12.36 -21.28 -5.34
C LEU A 140 -13.64 -22.12 -5.33
N PHE A 141 -14.77 -21.52 -4.95
CA PHE A 141 -16.06 -22.20 -4.94
C PHE A 141 -16.45 -22.69 -6.34
N GLU A 142 -16.33 -21.85 -7.37
CA GLU A 142 -16.70 -22.19 -8.73
C GLU A 142 -15.79 -23.22 -9.40
N HIS A 143 -14.48 -23.17 -9.10
CA HIS A 143 -13.50 -23.97 -9.86
C HIS A 143 -12.83 -25.10 -9.07
N ARG A 144 -12.95 -25.12 -7.75
CA ARG A 144 -12.33 -26.14 -6.91
C ARG A 144 -13.33 -26.97 -6.10
N ALA A 145 -14.39 -26.37 -5.63
CA ALA A 145 -15.40 -27.07 -4.85
C ALA A 145 -16.06 -28.25 -5.60
N PRO A 146 -16.42 -28.14 -6.91
CA PRO A 146 -17.00 -29.26 -7.65
C PRO A 146 -16.10 -30.48 -7.69
N ALA A 147 -14.79 -30.28 -7.93
CA ALA A 147 -13.81 -31.37 -7.94
C ALA A 147 -13.64 -32.00 -6.55
N LEU A 148 -13.62 -31.19 -5.49
CA LEU A 148 -13.53 -31.67 -4.10
C LEU A 148 -14.76 -32.53 -3.74
N VAL A 149 -15.96 -32.05 -4.09
CA VAL A 149 -17.21 -32.79 -3.84
C VAL A 149 -17.26 -34.08 -4.65
N ALA A 150 -16.83 -34.08 -5.92
CA ALA A 150 -16.80 -35.25 -6.79
C ALA A 150 -15.79 -36.32 -6.33
N HIS A 151 -14.68 -35.88 -5.71
CA HIS A 151 -13.67 -36.84 -5.19
C HIS A 151 -14.18 -37.65 -3.99
N CYS A 152 -15.19 -37.14 -3.28
CA CYS A 152 -15.84 -37.78 -2.16
C CYS A 152 -17.05 -38.61 -2.66
N ALA A 153 -16.82 -39.85 -3.11
CA ALA A 153 -17.90 -40.70 -3.58
C ALA A 153 -18.83 -41.23 -2.47
N GLY A 154 -20.08 -41.56 -2.81
CA GLY A 154 -21.03 -42.23 -1.95
C GLY A 154 -21.65 -41.38 -0.85
N ARG A 155 -21.87 -41.98 0.36
CA ARG A 155 -22.57 -41.35 1.49
C ARG A 155 -21.94 -40.04 2.02
N ARG A 156 -20.66 -39.79 1.75
CA ARG A 156 -19.94 -38.58 2.23
C ARG A 156 -20.14 -37.38 1.33
N GLN A 157 -20.57 -37.53 0.10
CA GLN A 157 -20.73 -36.43 -0.87
C GLN A 157 -21.69 -35.33 -0.41
N PRO A 158 -22.90 -35.59 0.14
CA PRO A 158 -23.80 -34.55 0.61
C PRO A 158 -23.22 -33.77 1.81
N LEU A 159 -22.53 -34.46 2.72
CA LEU A 159 -21.86 -33.84 3.87
C LEU A 159 -20.77 -32.86 3.39
N VAL A 160 -19.91 -33.30 2.47
CA VAL A 160 -18.83 -32.43 1.92
C VAL A 160 -19.42 -31.23 1.19
N ARG A 161 -20.50 -31.41 0.43
CA ARG A 161 -21.20 -30.29 -0.21
C ARG A 161 -21.76 -29.30 0.82
N TRP A 162 -22.38 -29.81 1.88
CA TRP A 162 -22.90 -28.97 2.97
C TRP A 162 -21.78 -28.19 3.66
N LEU A 163 -20.63 -28.83 3.98
CA LEU A 163 -19.47 -28.19 4.59
C LEU A 163 -18.87 -27.12 3.68
N VAL A 164 -18.75 -27.37 2.37
CA VAL A 164 -18.24 -26.40 1.40
C VAL A 164 -19.16 -25.19 1.30
N ASN A 165 -20.47 -25.41 1.23
CA ASN A 165 -21.45 -24.32 1.18
C ASN A 165 -21.45 -23.50 2.49
N GLY A 166 -21.42 -24.19 3.64
CA GLY A 166 -21.36 -23.58 4.96
C GLY A 166 -20.09 -22.74 5.14
N PHE A 167 -18.92 -23.27 4.77
CA PHE A 167 -17.66 -22.53 4.81
C PHE A 167 -17.70 -21.29 3.88
N THR A 168 -18.22 -21.47 2.66
CA THR A 168 -18.34 -20.35 1.71
C THR A 168 -19.22 -19.23 2.27
N LEU A 169 -20.37 -19.57 2.84
CA LEU A 169 -21.25 -18.56 3.44
C LEU A 169 -20.61 -17.89 4.66
N ALA A 170 -19.98 -18.65 5.54
CA ALA A 170 -19.28 -18.14 6.72
C ALA A 170 -18.12 -17.19 6.32
N ALA A 171 -17.32 -17.57 5.32
CA ALA A 171 -16.25 -16.74 4.80
C ALA A 171 -16.81 -15.44 4.21
N LEU A 172 -17.86 -15.50 3.39
CA LEU A 172 -18.51 -14.32 2.83
C LEU A 172 -19.10 -13.42 3.91
N ALA A 173 -19.72 -13.99 4.94
CA ALA A 173 -20.28 -13.23 6.08
C ALA A 173 -19.17 -12.48 6.85
N LEU A 174 -18.06 -13.16 7.16
CA LEU A 174 -16.92 -12.54 7.82
C LEU A 174 -16.31 -11.41 6.96
N LEU A 175 -16.08 -11.66 5.67
CA LEU A 175 -15.50 -10.67 4.76
C LEU A 175 -16.44 -9.48 4.54
N ALA A 176 -17.75 -9.72 4.47
CA ALA A 176 -18.78 -8.67 4.38
C ALA A 176 -18.76 -7.77 5.62
N ALA A 177 -18.79 -8.37 6.82
CA ALA A 177 -18.73 -7.62 8.08
C ALA A 177 -17.40 -6.85 8.21
N ALA A 178 -16.27 -7.49 7.92
CA ALA A 178 -14.95 -6.87 7.98
C ALA A 178 -14.79 -5.72 6.96
N SER A 179 -15.33 -5.88 5.74
CA SER A 179 -15.34 -4.80 4.74
C SER A 179 -16.21 -3.62 5.17
N ALA A 180 -17.39 -3.89 5.72
CA ALA A 180 -18.29 -2.87 6.26
C ALA A 180 -17.64 -2.09 7.42
N ALA A 181 -16.93 -2.78 8.33
CA ALA A 181 -16.21 -2.19 9.46
C ALA A 181 -15.09 -1.21 9.01
N THR A 182 -14.56 -1.33 7.78
CA THR A 182 -13.62 -0.34 7.23
C THR A 182 -14.27 1.01 6.94
N ALA A 183 -15.59 1.06 6.74
CA ALA A 183 -16.35 2.21 6.24
C ALA A 183 -15.70 2.87 5.00
N SER A 184 -15.06 2.05 4.13
CA SER A 184 -14.33 2.49 2.95
C SER A 184 -15.25 2.71 1.76
N ARG A 185 -15.29 3.96 1.23
CA ARG A 185 -15.99 4.26 -0.04
C ARG A 185 -15.39 3.48 -1.22
N THR A 186 -14.07 3.39 -1.25
CA THR A 186 -13.33 2.59 -2.26
C THR A 186 -13.74 1.11 -2.17
N GLY A 187 -13.84 0.57 -0.96
CA GLY A 187 -14.30 -0.80 -0.74
C GLY A 187 -15.71 -1.05 -1.26
N ALA A 188 -16.65 -0.11 -1.03
CA ALA A 188 -18.01 -0.22 -1.56
C ALA A 188 -18.04 -0.31 -3.11
N VAL A 189 -17.27 0.56 -3.79
CA VAL A 189 -17.15 0.51 -5.26
C VAL A 189 -16.48 -0.78 -5.73
N GLN A 190 -15.51 -1.30 -4.98
CA GLN A 190 -14.86 -2.59 -5.30
C GLN A 190 -15.82 -3.78 -5.15
N TRP A 191 -16.75 -3.75 -4.20
CA TRP A 191 -17.81 -4.77 -4.11
C TRP A 191 -18.67 -4.78 -5.38
N LEU A 192 -19.09 -3.60 -5.88
CA LEU A 192 -19.82 -3.48 -7.13
C LEU A 192 -18.98 -3.96 -8.34
N LEU A 193 -17.69 -3.63 -8.35
CA LEU A 193 -16.75 -4.12 -9.37
C LEU A 193 -16.68 -5.65 -9.36
N VAL A 194 -16.50 -6.28 -8.20
CA VAL A 194 -16.44 -7.75 -8.08
C VAL A 194 -17.73 -8.39 -8.58
N VAL A 195 -18.90 -7.87 -8.19
CA VAL A 195 -20.20 -8.36 -8.68
C VAL A 195 -20.32 -8.20 -10.20
N GLY A 196 -19.92 -7.05 -10.74
CA GLY A 196 -19.90 -6.79 -12.18
C GLY A 196 -18.99 -7.78 -12.94
N LEU A 197 -17.79 -8.06 -12.43
CA LEU A 197 -16.87 -9.05 -13.02
C LEU A 197 -17.45 -10.47 -12.95
N LEU A 198 -18.08 -10.82 -11.83
CA LEU A 198 -18.79 -12.08 -11.70
C LEU A 198 -19.95 -12.18 -12.71
N ALA A 199 -20.70 -11.11 -12.97
CA ALA A 199 -21.77 -11.08 -13.96
C ALA A 199 -21.24 -11.21 -15.39
N LEU A 200 -20.09 -10.60 -15.67
CA LEU A 200 -19.48 -10.55 -17.00
C LEU A 200 -18.87 -11.89 -17.42
N TRP A 201 -18.23 -12.62 -16.50
CA TRP A 201 -17.50 -13.83 -16.84
C TRP A 201 -18.35 -15.09 -16.76
N PRO A 202 -18.35 -15.94 -17.80
CA PRO A 202 -19.05 -17.22 -17.76
C PRO A 202 -18.35 -18.21 -16.82
N VAL A 203 -19.14 -19.07 -16.18
CA VAL A 203 -18.65 -20.24 -15.44
C VAL A 203 -18.74 -21.46 -16.35
N ALA A 204 -17.65 -22.17 -16.53
CA ALA A 204 -17.63 -23.36 -17.38
C ALA A 204 -18.49 -24.49 -16.79
N GLY A 205 -19.53 -24.91 -17.51
CA GLY A 205 -20.32 -26.12 -17.21
C GLY A 205 -21.32 -25.99 -16.06
N ALA A 206 -21.51 -24.82 -15.44
CA ALA A 206 -22.44 -24.62 -14.34
C ALA A 206 -23.09 -23.24 -14.38
N ARG A 207 -24.26 -23.11 -13.72
CA ARG A 207 -24.84 -21.80 -13.43
C ARG A 207 -24.14 -21.20 -12.21
N ARG A 208 -23.83 -19.89 -12.30
CA ARG A 208 -23.26 -19.16 -11.15
C ARG A 208 -24.21 -19.23 -9.95
N PRO A 209 -23.69 -19.46 -8.75
CA PRO A 209 -24.52 -19.51 -7.53
C PRO A 209 -24.89 -18.09 -7.06
N TRP A 210 -25.74 -17.42 -7.80
CA TRP A 210 -26.19 -16.04 -7.49
C TRP A 210 -26.74 -15.88 -6.09
N GLY A 211 -27.28 -16.96 -5.48
CA GLY A 211 -27.71 -16.94 -4.10
C GLY A 211 -26.61 -16.54 -3.11
N PHE A 212 -25.37 -16.99 -3.30
CA PHE A 212 -24.22 -16.57 -2.47
C PHE A 212 -23.81 -15.12 -2.75
N VAL A 213 -23.89 -14.65 -4.00
CA VAL A 213 -23.59 -13.25 -4.35
C VAL A 213 -24.60 -12.32 -3.68
N LEU A 214 -25.89 -12.63 -3.79
CA LEU A 214 -26.96 -11.85 -3.16
C LEU A 214 -26.87 -11.90 -1.63
N ALA A 215 -26.60 -13.08 -1.05
CA ALA A 215 -26.38 -13.21 0.39
C ALA A 215 -25.18 -12.37 0.86
N ALA A 216 -24.06 -12.39 0.14
CA ALA A 216 -22.87 -11.60 0.47
C ALA A 216 -23.16 -10.09 0.42
N LEU A 217 -23.87 -9.60 -0.61
CA LEU A 217 -24.28 -8.20 -0.71
C LEU A 217 -25.24 -7.81 0.41
N PHE A 218 -26.23 -8.66 0.68
CA PHE A 218 -27.16 -8.43 1.78
C PHE A 218 -26.43 -8.32 3.12
N LEU A 219 -25.54 -9.26 3.42
CA LEU A 219 -24.72 -9.25 4.63
C LEU A 219 -23.81 -8.02 4.72
N TYR A 220 -23.24 -7.58 3.57
CA TYR A 220 -22.45 -6.35 3.53
C TYR A 220 -23.26 -5.11 3.88
N VAL A 221 -24.44 -4.95 3.28
CA VAL A 221 -25.34 -3.82 3.55
C VAL A 221 -25.86 -3.87 5.00
N LEU A 222 -26.24 -5.05 5.48
CA LEU A 222 -26.68 -5.26 6.87
C LEU A 222 -25.57 -4.90 7.86
N ALA A 223 -24.34 -5.35 7.61
CA ALA A 223 -23.19 -5.01 8.44
C ALA A 223 -22.83 -3.51 8.38
N ALA A 224 -22.89 -2.90 7.20
CA ALA A 224 -22.59 -1.48 7.02
C ALA A 224 -23.59 -0.57 7.79
N TRP A 225 -24.82 -1.03 7.95
CA TRP A 225 -25.84 -0.36 8.76
C TRP A 225 -25.75 -0.76 10.24
N GLY A 226 -25.60 -2.05 10.54
CA GLY A 226 -25.71 -2.59 11.88
C GLY A 226 -24.48 -2.40 12.77
N LEU A 227 -23.25 -2.47 12.20
CA LEU A 227 -22.03 -2.36 13.00
C LEU A 227 -21.92 -1.04 13.78
N PRO A 228 -22.19 0.15 13.21
CA PRO A 228 -22.18 1.40 13.96
C PRO A 228 -23.18 1.39 15.11
N VAL A 229 -24.41 0.86 14.89
CA VAL A 229 -25.46 0.76 15.92
C VAL A 229 -25.03 -0.17 17.06
N VAL A 230 -24.46 -1.33 16.73
CA VAL A 230 -23.95 -2.28 17.73
C VAL A 230 -22.80 -1.66 18.53
N LEU A 231 -21.87 -0.97 17.88
CA LEU A 231 -20.74 -0.35 18.57
C LEU A 231 -21.19 0.75 19.51
N GLU A 232 -22.10 1.62 19.08
CA GLU A 232 -22.68 2.67 19.93
C GLU A 232 -23.41 2.07 21.14
N ALA A 233 -24.21 1.03 20.92
CA ALA A 233 -24.94 0.34 21.99
C ALA A 233 -24.03 -0.36 23.00
N THR A 234 -22.84 -0.84 22.58
CA THR A 234 -21.93 -1.61 23.45
C THR A 234 -20.84 -0.76 24.10
N SER A 235 -20.39 0.31 23.44
CA SER A 235 -19.27 1.15 23.91
C SER A 235 -19.65 2.59 24.18
N GLY A 236 -20.85 3.04 23.82
CA GLY A 236 -21.27 4.44 23.85
C GLY A 236 -20.53 5.33 22.82
N ALA A 237 -19.67 4.75 21.98
CA ALA A 237 -18.88 5.51 21.00
C ALA A 237 -19.64 5.61 19.67
N ALA A 238 -20.05 6.82 19.29
CA ALA A 238 -20.58 7.08 17.96
C ALA A 238 -19.45 7.02 16.92
N THR A 239 -19.67 6.27 15.84
CA THR A 239 -18.72 6.18 14.73
C THR A 239 -19.37 6.51 13.40
N GLU A 240 -18.58 7.08 12.50
CA GLU A 240 -19.02 7.31 11.12
C GLU A 240 -19.04 6.00 10.34
N GLY A 241 -20.23 5.44 10.14
CA GLY A 241 -20.44 4.30 9.26
C GLY A 241 -20.28 4.66 7.77
N LEU A 242 -20.33 3.63 6.90
CA LEU A 242 -20.22 3.82 5.45
C LEU A 242 -21.27 4.81 4.92
N PHE A 243 -22.53 4.68 5.32
CA PHE A 243 -23.60 5.52 4.80
C PHE A 243 -23.43 6.98 5.21
N THR A 244 -23.05 7.25 6.46
CA THR A 244 -22.73 8.61 6.92
C THR A 244 -21.61 9.22 6.07
N ARG A 245 -20.53 8.46 5.82
CA ARG A 245 -19.39 8.91 5.02
C ARG A 245 -19.70 9.06 3.53
N LEU A 246 -20.71 8.38 2.99
CA LEU A 246 -21.16 8.60 1.61
C LEU A 246 -21.91 9.92 1.45
N LEU A 247 -22.62 10.35 2.49
CA LEU A 247 -23.45 11.56 2.48
C LEU A 247 -22.68 12.81 2.92
N VAL A 248 -21.61 12.66 3.72
CA VAL A 248 -20.82 13.78 4.24
C VAL A 248 -19.55 13.93 3.41
N GLU A 249 -19.38 15.08 2.77
CA GLU A 249 -18.11 15.44 2.14
C GLU A 249 -17.02 15.68 3.21
N ALA A 250 -15.76 15.37 2.86
CA ALA A 250 -14.63 15.73 3.72
C ALA A 250 -14.57 17.25 3.86
N PRO A 251 -14.47 17.79 5.09
CA PRO A 251 -14.55 19.23 5.30
C PRO A 251 -13.36 19.99 4.68
N GLY A 252 -13.69 21.06 3.97
CA GLY A 252 -12.76 22.13 3.62
C GLY A 252 -11.50 21.69 2.85
N CYS A 253 -10.34 22.10 3.37
CA CYS A 253 -9.05 21.95 2.70
C CYS A 253 -8.51 20.52 2.61
N THR A 254 -9.09 19.53 3.29
CA THR A 254 -8.68 18.11 3.21
C THR A 254 -9.45 17.32 2.16
N SER A 255 -10.34 17.97 1.39
CA SER A 255 -11.13 17.29 0.36
C SER A 255 -10.27 16.85 -0.83
N ARG A 256 -10.66 15.75 -1.49
CA ARG A 256 -9.98 15.29 -2.72
C ARG A 256 -10.11 16.29 -3.87
N THR A 257 -11.19 17.06 -3.89
CA THR A 257 -11.39 18.12 -4.89
C THR A 257 -10.31 19.19 -4.77
N VAL A 258 -10.01 19.65 -3.55
CA VAL A 258 -8.92 20.60 -3.30
C VAL A 258 -7.57 19.97 -3.62
N LEU A 259 -7.32 18.73 -3.17
CA LEU A 259 -6.08 18.01 -3.47
C LEU A 259 -5.82 17.95 -4.98
N TRP A 260 -6.79 17.45 -5.76
CA TRP A 260 -6.63 17.33 -7.20
C TRP A 260 -6.54 18.67 -7.93
N SER A 261 -7.25 19.69 -7.47
CA SER A 261 -7.10 21.06 -7.98
C SER A 261 -5.67 21.57 -7.81
N ASN A 262 -5.06 21.34 -6.63
CA ASN A 262 -3.66 21.72 -6.38
C ASN A 262 -2.70 20.91 -7.28
N VAL A 263 -2.88 19.59 -7.40
CA VAL A 263 -2.05 18.74 -8.27
C VAL A 263 -2.15 19.18 -9.74
N LEU A 264 -3.36 19.46 -10.24
CA LEU A 264 -3.55 19.96 -11.60
C LEU A 264 -2.84 21.31 -11.81
N HIS A 265 -2.89 22.21 -10.83
CA HIS A 265 -2.14 23.46 -10.87
C HIS A 265 -0.63 23.23 -10.96
N LEU A 266 -0.08 22.30 -10.17
CA LEU A 266 1.34 21.92 -10.24
C LEU A 266 1.73 21.34 -11.61
N ILE A 267 0.86 20.51 -12.21
CA ILE A 267 1.06 19.95 -13.55
C ILE A 267 1.15 21.08 -14.59
N THR A 268 0.31 22.13 -14.50
CA THR A 268 0.37 23.25 -15.45
C THR A 268 1.66 24.04 -15.39
N GLN A 269 2.35 24.06 -14.25
CA GLN A 269 3.64 24.74 -14.10
C GLN A 269 4.80 23.96 -14.74
N ARG A 270 4.78 22.63 -14.70
CA ARG A 270 5.83 21.78 -15.27
C ARG A 270 5.24 20.62 -16.09
N PRO A 271 4.54 20.87 -17.20
CA PRO A 271 3.77 19.84 -17.91
C PRO A 271 4.63 18.80 -18.64
N TRP A 272 5.87 19.13 -19.03
CA TRP A 272 6.68 18.28 -19.91
C TRP A 272 7.46 17.20 -19.17
N LEU A 273 8.19 17.57 -18.13
CA LEU A 273 9.10 16.68 -17.37
C LEU A 273 8.63 16.45 -15.94
N GLY A 274 7.56 17.14 -15.51
CA GLY A 274 7.09 17.11 -14.14
C GLY A 274 8.03 17.82 -13.15
N TRP A 275 7.79 17.60 -11.88
CA TRP A 275 8.58 18.16 -10.79
C TRP A 275 9.76 17.28 -10.38
N GLY A 276 9.74 16.00 -10.71
CA GLY A 276 10.67 14.96 -10.30
C GLY A 276 9.98 13.86 -9.51
N TRP A 277 10.53 12.66 -9.55
CA TRP A 277 10.01 11.53 -8.79
C TRP A 277 10.17 11.75 -7.29
N GLY A 278 9.05 11.71 -6.54
CA GLY A 278 9.03 11.96 -5.09
C GLY A 278 9.06 13.44 -4.71
N GLU A 279 8.88 14.37 -5.65
CA GLU A 279 8.97 15.82 -5.40
C GLU A 279 7.61 16.52 -5.26
N LEU A 280 6.53 15.76 -5.10
CA LEU A 280 5.20 16.34 -5.01
C LEU A 280 5.01 17.20 -3.75
N ASP A 281 5.56 16.77 -2.63
CA ASP A 281 5.52 17.49 -1.36
C ASP A 281 6.33 18.79 -1.41
N TYR A 282 7.54 18.74 -1.99
CA TYR A 282 8.35 19.93 -2.26
C TYR A 282 7.63 20.90 -3.21
N ALA A 283 7.12 20.40 -4.34
CA ALA A 283 6.38 21.19 -5.30
C ALA A 283 5.17 21.89 -4.67
N HIS A 284 4.43 21.14 -3.84
CA HIS A 284 3.30 21.68 -3.11
C HIS A 284 3.73 22.73 -2.09
N TYR A 285 4.85 22.54 -1.38
CA TYR A 285 5.36 23.50 -0.41
C TYR A 285 5.78 24.83 -1.04
N VAL A 286 6.57 24.79 -2.11
CA VAL A 286 7.11 26.02 -2.73
C VAL A 286 6.10 26.79 -3.57
N THR A 287 4.99 26.17 -3.97
CA THR A 287 3.98 26.78 -4.83
C THR A 287 2.94 27.54 -4.03
N GLN A 288 2.60 28.74 -4.49
CA GLN A 288 1.42 29.48 -4.03
C GLN A 288 0.23 29.15 -4.93
N PHE A 289 -0.90 28.82 -4.33
CA PHE A 289 -2.10 28.43 -5.05
C PHE A 289 -3.08 29.59 -5.16
N PRO A 290 -3.72 29.80 -6.32
CA PRO A 290 -4.69 30.87 -6.52
C PRO A 290 -6.01 30.64 -5.78
N GLY A 291 -6.23 29.43 -5.26
CA GLY A 291 -7.43 29.01 -4.52
C GLY A 291 -7.09 28.35 -3.19
N THR A 292 -8.02 27.54 -2.70
CA THR A 292 -7.82 26.80 -1.45
C THR A 292 -6.63 25.85 -1.58
N ARG A 293 -5.67 25.98 -0.66
CA ARG A 293 -4.54 25.08 -0.53
C ARG A 293 -4.96 23.81 0.23
N PHE A 294 -4.51 22.65 -0.23
CA PHE A 294 -4.62 21.42 0.54
C PHE A 294 -3.77 21.53 1.82
N CYS A 295 -4.39 21.29 2.98
CA CYS A 295 -3.83 21.69 4.27
C CYS A 295 -3.04 20.62 5.01
N VAL A 296 -2.69 19.52 4.33
CA VAL A 296 -1.85 18.44 4.86
C VAL A 296 -0.65 18.30 3.95
N LEU A 297 0.46 17.73 4.44
CA LEU A 297 1.61 17.37 3.62
C LEU A 297 1.14 16.50 2.44
N LEU A 298 1.46 16.94 1.23
CA LEU A 298 0.98 16.31 0.00
C LEU A 298 2.10 15.49 -0.64
N ASP A 299 2.30 14.28 -0.15
CA ASP A 299 3.28 13.32 -0.67
C ASP A 299 2.75 12.42 -1.79
N ASN A 300 1.43 12.38 -1.96
CA ASN A 300 0.78 11.56 -2.99
C ASN A 300 -0.51 12.20 -3.53
N ALA A 301 -0.71 12.13 -4.85
CA ALA A 301 -1.91 12.67 -5.50
C ALA A 301 -3.18 11.83 -5.27
N HIS A 302 -3.11 10.68 -4.60
CA HIS A 302 -4.20 9.73 -4.42
C HIS A 302 -4.92 9.35 -5.74
N ASN A 303 -4.19 9.41 -6.85
CA ASN A 303 -4.63 9.05 -8.19
C ASN A 303 -3.39 8.80 -9.05
N LEU A 304 -3.15 7.56 -9.48
CA LEU A 304 -1.93 7.17 -10.18
C LEU A 304 -1.66 7.97 -11.47
N PRO A 305 -2.64 8.20 -12.37
CA PRO A 305 -2.45 9.08 -13.52
C PRO A 305 -1.97 10.49 -13.15
N LEU A 306 -2.57 11.11 -12.15
CA LEU A 306 -2.18 12.44 -11.70
C LEU A 306 -0.80 12.43 -11.04
N GLN A 307 -0.48 11.40 -10.26
CA GLN A 307 0.85 11.22 -9.67
C GLN A 307 1.93 11.15 -10.75
N LEU A 308 1.74 10.31 -11.76
CA LEU A 308 2.67 10.21 -12.88
C LEU A 308 2.81 11.53 -13.65
N ALA A 309 1.69 12.27 -13.83
CA ALA A 309 1.71 13.52 -14.57
C ALA A 309 2.43 14.64 -13.81
N VAL A 310 2.25 14.75 -12.49
CA VAL A 310 2.90 15.78 -11.69
C VAL A 310 4.40 15.52 -11.49
N GLU A 311 4.80 14.27 -11.33
CA GLU A 311 6.19 13.90 -11.08
C GLU A 311 7.02 13.72 -12.35
N LEU A 312 6.45 13.07 -13.39
CA LEU A 312 7.18 12.66 -14.59
C LEU A 312 6.76 13.42 -15.86
N GLY A 313 5.76 14.28 -15.74
CA GLY A 313 5.19 15.04 -16.85
C GLY A 313 4.08 14.30 -17.61
N VAL A 314 3.25 15.11 -18.26
CA VAL A 314 2.08 14.66 -19.01
C VAL A 314 2.43 13.66 -20.13
N PRO A 315 3.51 13.85 -20.94
CA PRO A 315 3.83 12.92 -22.02
C PRO A 315 4.10 11.50 -21.52
N LEU A 316 4.90 11.35 -20.44
CA LEU A 316 5.21 10.03 -19.90
C LEU A 316 4.01 9.42 -19.19
N ALA A 317 3.23 10.22 -18.46
CA ALA A 317 1.97 9.76 -17.86
C ALA A 317 1.00 9.22 -18.92
N LEU A 318 0.82 9.94 -20.04
CA LEU A 318 -0.02 9.48 -21.15
C LEU A 318 0.53 8.21 -21.82
N ALA A 319 1.86 8.11 -21.99
CA ALA A 319 2.48 6.92 -22.55
C ALA A 319 2.24 5.68 -21.68
N VAL A 320 2.46 5.80 -20.35
CA VAL A 320 2.26 4.70 -19.41
C VAL A 320 0.78 4.32 -19.30
N CYS A 321 -0.11 5.30 -19.07
CA CYS A 321 -1.54 5.05 -18.97
C CYS A 321 -2.12 4.51 -20.30
N GLY A 322 -1.69 5.07 -21.44
CA GLY A 322 -2.07 4.61 -22.77
C GLY A 322 -1.62 3.17 -23.05
N ALA A 323 -0.40 2.81 -22.64
CA ALA A 323 0.11 1.44 -22.76
C ALA A 323 -0.71 0.45 -21.92
N VAL A 324 -1.07 0.82 -20.67
CA VAL A 324 -1.94 -0.01 -19.82
C VAL A 324 -3.33 -0.16 -20.43
N ILE A 325 -3.93 0.92 -20.90
CA ILE A 325 -5.26 0.89 -21.57
C ILE A 325 -5.20 0.02 -22.84
N ALA A 326 -4.17 0.20 -23.68
CA ALA A 326 -3.98 -0.59 -24.88
C ALA A 326 -3.79 -2.08 -24.55
N TRP A 327 -2.99 -2.40 -23.52
CA TRP A 327 -2.81 -3.77 -23.06
C TRP A 327 -4.13 -4.41 -22.59
N VAL A 328 -4.92 -3.70 -21.78
CA VAL A 328 -6.24 -4.16 -21.33
C VAL A 328 -7.17 -4.35 -22.52
N TRP A 329 -7.21 -3.37 -23.45
CA TRP A 329 -8.08 -3.43 -24.64
C TRP A 329 -7.73 -4.60 -25.56
N CYS A 330 -6.44 -4.79 -25.84
CA CYS A 330 -5.96 -5.91 -26.67
C CYS A 330 -6.17 -7.27 -25.99
N SER A 331 -6.04 -7.33 -24.67
CA SER A 331 -6.21 -8.57 -23.90
C SER A 331 -7.67 -8.98 -23.72
N ARG A 332 -8.63 -8.05 -23.89
CA ARG A 332 -10.08 -8.26 -23.79
C ARG A 332 -10.51 -9.03 -22.53
N PRO A 333 -10.20 -8.55 -21.32
CA PRO A 333 -10.53 -9.27 -20.08
C PRO A 333 -12.02 -9.55 -19.92
N TRP A 334 -12.90 -8.75 -20.52
CA TRP A 334 -14.35 -8.97 -20.53
C TRP A 334 -14.79 -10.22 -21.28
N ALA A 335 -13.98 -10.72 -22.21
CA ALA A 335 -14.23 -11.94 -22.98
C ALA A 335 -13.42 -13.14 -22.47
N GLU A 336 -12.71 -13.01 -21.34
CA GLU A 336 -11.85 -14.07 -20.82
C GLU A 336 -12.67 -15.26 -20.31
N ARG A 337 -12.30 -16.47 -20.76
CA ARG A 337 -12.95 -17.73 -20.38
C ARG A 337 -12.09 -18.64 -19.53
N ARG A 338 -10.79 -18.37 -19.44
CA ARG A 338 -9.83 -19.17 -18.66
C ARG A 338 -9.85 -18.73 -17.21
N SER A 339 -10.26 -19.61 -16.32
CA SER A 339 -10.44 -19.27 -14.91
C SER A 339 -9.20 -18.70 -14.20
N PRO A 340 -7.95 -19.15 -14.43
CA PRO A 340 -6.78 -18.52 -13.84
C PRO A 340 -6.59 -17.06 -14.27
N ARG A 341 -6.93 -16.75 -15.52
CA ARG A 341 -6.81 -15.41 -16.06
C ARG A 341 -7.93 -14.49 -15.56
N GLN A 342 -9.16 -15.03 -15.36
CA GLN A 342 -10.25 -14.29 -14.72
C GLN A 342 -9.85 -13.85 -13.29
N LEU A 343 -9.25 -14.75 -12.48
CA LEU A 343 -8.73 -14.40 -11.16
C LEU A 343 -7.69 -13.28 -11.26
N ALA A 344 -6.72 -13.40 -12.17
CA ALA A 344 -5.67 -12.41 -12.36
C ALA A 344 -6.23 -11.04 -12.78
N TRP A 345 -7.13 -11.00 -13.76
CA TRP A 345 -7.81 -9.77 -14.18
C TRP A 345 -8.66 -9.16 -13.08
N GLY A 346 -9.34 -9.98 -12.27
CA GLY A 346 -10.10 -9.51 -11.12
C GLY A 346 -9.24 -8.84 -10.06
N ILE A 347 -8.09 -9.44 -9.73
CA ILE A 347 -7.11 -8.86 -8.82
C ILE A 347 -6.60 -7.52 -9.37
N LEU A 348 -6.18 -7.48 -10.64
CA LEU A 348 -5.69 -6.25 -11.27
C LEU A 348 -6.78 -5.18 -11.39
N ALA A 349 -8.04 -5.56 -11.60
CA ALA A 349 -9.15 -4.61 -11.62
C ALA A 349 -9.39 -3.98 -10.23
N VAL A 350 -9.32 -4.76 -9.15
CA VAL A 350 -9.43 -4.25 -7.77
C VAL A 350 -8.27 -3.29 -7.45
N ILE A 351 -7.03 -3.67 -7.78
CA ILE A 351 -5.85 -2.83 -7.55
C ILE A 351 -5.88 -1.59 -8.45
N GLY A 352 -6.27 -1.75 -9.72
CA GLY A 352 -6.39 -0.65 -10.68
C GLY A 352 -7.42 0.40 -10.24
N LEU A 353 -8.62 -0.03 -9.84
CA LEU A 353 -9.63 0.86 -9.28
C LEU A 353 -9.11 1.58 -8.01
N HIS A 354 -8.42 0.86 -7.14
CA HIS A 354 -7.81 1.45 -5.94
C HIS A 354 -6.75 2.49 -6.33
N SER A 355 -5.93 2.24 -7.34
CA SER A 355 -4.89 3.16 -7.83
C SER A 355 -5.44 4.45 -8.45
N LEU A 356 -6.70 4.47 -8.86
CA LEU A 356 -7.39 5.69 -9.31
C LEU A 356 -7.91 6.55 -8.15
N LEU A 357 -7.94 6.01 -6.93
CA LEU A 357 -8.54 6.65 -5.75
C LEU A 357 -7.56 6.83 -4.59
N GLU A 358 -6.43 6.10 -4.62
CA GLU A 358 -5.39 6.02 -3.58
C GLU A 358 -4.07 5.53 -4.21
N PHE A 359 -3.13 5.08 -3.37
CA PHE A 359 -1.79 4.65 -3.81
C PHE A 359 -1.42 3.22 -3.33
N PRO A 360 -2.19 2.16 -3.67
CA PRO A 360 -1.92 0.80 -3.21
C PRO A 360 -0.56 0.26 -3.69
N LEU A 361 -0.08 0.71 -4.84
CA LEU A 361 1.20 0.27 -5.41
C LEU A 361 2.44 0.82 -4.69
N TRP A 362 2.28 1.70 -3.69
CA TRP A 362 3.34 2.06 -2.74
C TRP A 362 3.46 1.06 -1.58
N TYR A 363 2.55 0.07 -1.50
CA TYR A 363 2.55 -0.98 -0.48
C TYR A 363 3.03 -2.31 -1.08
N GLY A 364 4.08 -2.89 -0.49
CA GLY A 364 4.69 -4.13 -0.97
C GLY A 364 3.75 -5.31 -1.22
N PRO A 365 2.77 -5.60 -0.34
CA PRO A 365 1.82 -6.68 -0.56
C PRO A 365 1.02 -6.54 -1.86
N PHE A 366 0.59 -5.32 -2.23
CA PHE A 366 -0.15 -5.07 -3.47
C PHE A 366 0.76 -5.14 -4.69
N GLN A 367 2.03 -4.67 -4.58
CA GLN A 367 3.04 -4.84 -5.64
C GLN A 367 3.26 -6.32 -5.94
N LEU A 368 3.46 -7.13 -4.91
CA LEU A 368 3.67 -8.58 -5.05
C LEU A 368 2.49 -9.25 -5.75
N VAL A 369 1.27 -9.01 -5.27
CA VAL A 369 0.08 -9.68 -5.82
C VAL A 369 -0.25 -9.17 -7.23
N ALA A 370 -0.03 -7.89 -7.53
CA ALA A 370 -0.14 -7.36 -8.89
C ALA A 370 0.84 -8.05 -9.84
N LEU A 371 2.11 -8.20 -9.43
CA LEU A 371 3.13 -8.91 -10.21
C LEU A 371 2.73 -10.38 -10.45
N LEU A 372 2.27 -11.08 -9.42
CA LEU A 372 1.81 -12.47 -9.54
C LEU A 372 0.60 -12.59 -10.48
N ALA A 373 -0.33 -11.63 -10.44
CA ALA A 373 -1.46 -11.59 -11.36
C ALA A 373 -1.01 -11.35 -12.80
N VAL A 374 -0.07 -10.42 -13.04
CA VAL A 374 0.55 -10.21 -14.36
C VAL A 374 1.25 -11.48 -14.85
N CYS A 375 1.99 -12.17 -13.98
CA CYS A 375 2.63 -13.45 -14.33
C CYS A 375 1.62 -14.52 -14.77
N LEU A 376 0.42 -14.59 -14.17
CA LEU A 376 -0.65 -15.50 -14.61
C LEU A 376 -1.26 -15.10 -15.98
N LEU A 377 -1.11 -13.85 -16.39
CA LEU A 377 -1.58 -13.35 -17.69
C LEU A 377 -0.53 -13.50 -18.80
N CYS A 378 0.74 -13.74 -18.46
CA CYS A 378 1.78 -13.93 -19.46
C CYS A 378 1.46 -15.09 -20.41
N PRO A 379 1.67 -14.94 -21.72
CA PRO A 379 1.44 -16.01 -22.69
C PRO A 379 2.45 -17.15 -22.50
N TRP A 380 1.98 -18.37 -22.67
CA TRP A 380 2.77 -19.60 -22.56
C TRP A 380 2.80 -20.34 -23.89
N PRO A 381 3.87 -21.07 -24.22
CA PRO A 381 5.08 -21.39 -23.41
C PRO A 381 6.14 -20.30 -23.49
N LEU A 382 6.97 -20.17 -22.43
CA LEU A 382 8.20 -19.36 -22.47
C LEU A 382 9.24 -20.01 -23.39
N PRO A 383 10.23 -19.23 -23.87
CA PRO A 383 11.33 -19.72 -24.67
C PRO A 383 12.06 -20.89 -23.96
N ARG A 384 12.50 -21.89 -24.73
CA ARG A 384 13.12 -23.10 -24.19
C ARG A 384 14.37 -22.83 -23.33
N TRP A 385 15.10 -21.75 -23.62
CA TRP A 385 16.31 -21.39 -22.86
C TRP A 385 16.04 -21.04 -21.40
N VAL A 386 14.83 -20.58 -21.04
CA VAL A 386 14.42 -20.33 -19.65
C VAL A 386 14.46 -21.60 -18.80
N ASN A 387 14.34 -22.76 -19.43
CA ASN A 387 14.41 -24.05 -18.78
C ASN A 387 15.83 -24.64 -18.70
N ALA A 388 16.81 -23.99 -19.32
CA ALA A 388 18.20 -24.44 -19.27
C ALA A 388 18.71 -24.43 -17.80
N PRO A 389 19.40 -25.50 -17.34
CA PRO A 389 19.90 -25.57 -15.96
C PRO A 389 20.80 -24.38 -15.62
N ALA A 390 21.63 -23.94 -16.56
CA ALA A 390 22.50 -22.78 -16.39
C ALA A 390 21.71 -21.50 -16.14
N PHE A 391 20.65 -21.22 -16.93
CA PHE A 391 19.80 -20.05 -16.72
C PHE A 391 19.11 -20.07 -15.37
N ARG A 392 18.57 -21.22 -14.97
CA ARG A 392 17.92 -21.40 -13.67
C ARG A 392 18.88 -21.20 -12.51
N LEU A 393 20.10 -21.73 -12.63
CA LEU A 393 21.16 -21.52 -11.64
C LEU A 393 21.53 -20.02 -11.56
N SER A 394 21.67 -19.35 -12.70
CA SER A 394 21.92 -17.91 -12.74
C SER A 394 20.81 -17.10 -12.06
N VAL A 395 19.53 -17.45 -12.31
CA VAL A 395 18.39 -16.83 -11.62
C VAL A 395 18.43 -17.10 -10.12
N ALA A 396 18.74 -18.32 -9.70
CA ALA A 396 18.84 -18.66 -8.27
C ALA A 396 19.98 -17.88 -7.59
N CYS A 397 21.16 -17.80 -8.21
CA CYS A 397 22.28 -17.01 -7.69
C CYS A 397 21.94 -15.51 -7.63
N LEU A 398 21.28 -14.97 -8.68
CA LEU A 398 20.83 -13.58 -8.69
C LEU A 398 19.84 -13.30 -7.54
N MET A 399 18.88 -14.18 -7.34
CA MET A 399 17.87 -14.02 -6.26
C MET A 399 18.50 -14.12 -4.87
N LEU A 400 19.49 -15.00 -4.68
CA LEU A 400 20.25 -15.04 -3.42
C LEU A 400 21.06 -13.75 -3.21
N GLY A 401 21.62 -13.18 -4.28
CA GLY A 401 22.28 -11.88 -4.22
C GLY A 401 21.32 -10.74 -3.86
N VAL A 402 20.11 -10.74 -4.43
CA VAL A 402 19.05 -9.78 -4.11
C VAL A 402 18.61 -9.91 -2.66
N GLU A 403 18.46 -11.14 -2.15
CA GLU A 403 18.11 -11.38 -0.74
C GLU A 403 19.22 -10.91 0.21
N ALA A 404 20.47 -11.18 -0.12
CA ALA A 404 21.62 -10.70 0.66
C ALA A 404 21.70 -9.16 0.67
N LEU A 405 21.44 -8.52 -0.48
CA LEU A 405 21.34 -7.06 -0.57
C LEU A 405 20.15 -6.55 0.27
N GLY A 406 19.01 -7.18 0.19
CA GLY A 406 17.82 -6.85 1.01
C GLY A 406 18.13 -6.94 2.50
N ALA A 407 18.80 -8.00 2.93
CA ALA A 407 19.24 -8.16 4.32
C ALA A 407 20.22 -7.05 4.75
N TYR A 408 21.15 -6.67 3.87
CA TYR A 408 22.07 -5.56 4.13
C TYR A 408 21.36 -4.20 4.22
N VAL A 409 20.43 -3.91 3.30
CA VAL A 409 19.60 -2.70 3.32
C VAL A 409 18.73 -2.67 4.60
N GLY A 410 18.14 -3.81 4.98
CA GLY A 410 17.38 -3.94 6.23
C GLY A 410 18.25 -3.69 7.47
N TRP A 411 19.47 -4.21 7.50
CA TRP A 411 20.42 -3.95 8.58
C TRP A 411 20.83 -2.48 8.63
N ASP A 412 21.09 -1.85 7.50
CA ASP A 412 21.44 -0.43 7.42
C ASP A 412 20.29 0.45 7.91
N TYR A 413 19.05 0.15 7.47
CA TYR A 413 17.85 0.81 7.96
C TYR A 413 17.67 0.62 9.49
N TYR A 414 17.90 -0.60 9.99
CA TYR A 414 17.82 -0.87 11.43
C TYR A 414 18.77 -0.01 12.23
N ARG A 415 20.01 0.21 11.77
CA ARG A 415 20.97 1.14 12.42
C ARG A 415 20.44 2.57 12.41
N VAL A 416 19.99 3.06 11.25
CA VAL A 416 19.45 4.43 11.10
C VAL A 416 18.22 4.62 11.98
N SER A 417 17.35 3.63 12.08
CA SER A 417 16.15 3.70 12.93
C SER A 417 16.45 3.98 14.40
N GLN A 418 17.65 3.66 14.89
CA GLN A 418 18.05 3.92 16.26
C GLN A 418 18.13 5.43 16.58
N LEU A 419 18.39 6.28 15.58
CA LEU A 419 18.40 7.74 15.75
C LEU A 419 17.02 8.30 16.10
N TYR A 420 15.96 7.59 15.75
CA TYR A 420 14.56 7.98 15.96
C TYR A 420 13.95 7.40 17.25
N LEU A 421 14.76 6.69 18.05
CA LEU A 421 14.33 6.11 19.30
C LEU A 421 14.87 6.91 20.50
N PRO A 422 14.11 6.98 21.61
CA PRO A 422 14.66 7.40 22.89
C PRO A 422 15.91 6.59 23.26
N LEU A 423 16.81 7.20 24.03
CA LEU A 423 18.11 6.59 24.36
C LEU A 423 17.97 5.21 25.02
N GLU A 424 16.95 5.06 25.86
CA GLU A 424 16.66 3.84 26.63
C GLU A 424 16.24 2.67 25.73
N GLU A 425 15.56 2.97 24.63
CA GLU A 425 15.02 1.98 23.67
C GLU A 425 16.01 1.59 22.58
N ARG A 426 17.16 2.29 22.50
CA ARG A 426 18.20 1.96 21.50
C ARG A 426 18.86 0.63 21.81
N ALA A 427 19.21 -0.09 20.77
CA ALA A 427 19.99 -1.33 20.91
C ALA A 427 21.29 -1.07 21.67
N PRO A 428 21.68 -1.91 22.66
CA PRO A 428 22.85 -1.67 23.50
C PRO A 428 24.13 -1.41 22.71
N ALA A 429 24.33 -2.14 21.60
CA ALA A 429 25.51 -1.97 20.73
C ALA A 429 25.56 -0.61 20.02
N LEU A 430 24.42 0.08 19.85
CA LEU A 430 24.29 1.35 19.13
C LEU A 430 23.93 2.52 20.04
N ARG A 431 23.67 2.28 21.33
CA ARG A 431 23.20 3.28 22.28
C ARG A 431 24.21 4.40 22.46
N ASP A 432 25.45 4.03 22.77
CA ASP A 432 26.52 5.00 22.96
C ASP A 432 27.01 5.48 21.60
N ASP A 433 27.10 6.80 21.43
CA ASP A 433 27.60 7.45 20.23
C ASP A 433 26.88 6.95 18.93
N THR A 434 25.54 6.88 18.99
CA THR A 434 24.69 6.38 17.92
C THR A 434 25.00 7.08 16.59
N VAL A 435 25.18 8.41 16.62
CA VAL A 435 25.42 9.23 15.42
C VAL A 435 26.68 8.77 14.70
N ARG A 436 27.81 8.58 15.40
CA ARG A 436 29.06 8.11 14.81
C ARG A 436 28.94 6.69 14.25
N LYS A 437 28.25 5.79 14.98
CA LYS A 437 28.07 4.39 14.58
C LYS A 437 27.14 4.24 13.36
N VAL A 438 26.22 5.18 13.13
CA VAL A 438 25.25 5.19 12.04
C VAL A 438 25.66 6.12 10.89
N GLY A 439 26.53 7.11 11.13
CA GLY A 439 26.84 8.19 10.19
C GLY A 439 27.28 7.80 8.78
N ALA A 440 27.81 6.59 8.56
CA ALA A 440 28.19 6.08 7.25
C ALA A 440 27.10 5.14 6.68
N THR A 441 25.91 5.67 6.40
CA THR A 441 24.84 4.92 5.71
C THR A 441 24.93 5.13 4.19
N PRO A 442 24.93 4.06 3.37
CA PRO A 442 24.91 4.21 1.92
C PRO A 442 23.51 4.49 1.36
N PHE A 443 22.42 4.14 2.07
CA PHE A 443 21.06 4.19 1.53
C PHE A 443 20.13 5.21 2.21
N PHE A 444 20.43 5.64 3.45
CA PHE A 444 19.48 6.40 4.29
C PHE A 444 20.09 7.71 4.80
N ARG A 445 20.84 8.41 3.95
CA ARG A 445 21.54 9.64 4.34
C ARG A 445 20.58 10.75 4.71
N ASP A 446 19.49 10.93 3.95
CA ASP A 446 18.51 11.98 4.22
C ASP A 446 17.77 11.74 5.55
N GLN A 447 17.53 10.47 5.89
CA GLN A 447 16.96 10.10 7.20
C GLN A 447 17.92 10.44 8.35
N VAL A 448 19.23 10.23 8.16
CA VAL A 448 20.24 10.62 9.17
C VAL A 448 20.31 12.13 9.27
N ASP A 449 20.42 12.84 8.14
CA ASP A 449 20.48 14.30 8.10
C ASP A 449 19.23 14.91 8.76
N PHE A 450 18.04 14.34 8.52
CA PHE A 450 16.79 14.76 9.17
C PHE A 450 16.80 14.55 10.69
N ALA A 451 17.24 13.38 11.16
CA ALA A 451 17.35 13.12 12.59
C ALA A 451 18.36 14.08 13.27
N LEU A 452 19.47 14.37 12.62
CA LEU A 452 20.47 15.32 13.11
C LEU A 452 19.93 16.75 13.11
N LEU A 453 19.31 17.21 12.03
CA LEU A 453 18.74 18.55 11.95
C LEU A 453 17.72 18.79 13.07
N THR A 454 16.85 17.81 13.33
CA THR A 454 15.78 17.94 14.33
C THR A 454 16.27 17.83 15.79
N THR A 455 17.50 17.38 16.02
CA THR A 455 18.08 17.20 17.36
C THR A 455 19.26 18.15 17.64
N THR A 456 19.77 18.85 16.63
CA THR A 456 20.90 19.76 16.78
C THR A 456 20.42 21.19 16.98
N GLY A 457 20.83 21.82 18.06
CA GLY A 457 20.54 23.25 18.31
C GLY A 457 21.24 24.16 17.28
N LEU A 458 20.53 25.17 16.79
CA LEU A 458 21.08 26.18 15.89
C LEU A 458 21.96 27.18 16.65
N THR A 459 23.14 27.47 16.12
CA THR A 459 24.13 28.42 16.65
C THR A 459 24.78 29.19 15.52
N GLN A 460 25.44 30.33 15.80
CA GLN A 460 26.20 31.10 14.80
C GLN A 460 27.28 30.23 14.10
N ASN A 461 27.91 29.32 14.83
CA ASN A 461 29.02 28.51 14.29
C ASN A 461 28.54 27.41 13.33
N ASN A 462 27.30 26.93 13.44
CA ASN A 462 26.76 25.88 12.59
C ASN A 462 25.67 26.36 11.61
N ALA A 463 25.34 27.65 11.60
CA ALA A 463 24.26 28.21 10.80
C ALA A 463 24.39 27.88 9.29
N SER A 464 25.59 27.97 8.72
CA SER A 464 25.81 27.63 7.30
C SER A 464 25.56 26.13 7.03
N GLN A 465 25.97 25.25 7.94
CA GLN A 465 25.73 23.81 7.80
C GLN A 465 24.25 23.47 7.95
N VAL A 466 23.58 24.07 8.94
CA VAL A 466 22.14 23.89 9.18
C VAL A 466 21.35 24.37 7.98
N PHE A 467 21.68 25.54 7.42
CA PHE A 467 21.04 26.08 6.21
C PHE A 467 21.17 25.10 5.03
N ALA A 468 22.39 24.63 4.73
CA ALA A 468 22.64 23.72 3.63
C ALA A 468 21.89 22.38 3.78
N VAL A 469 21.89 21.82 5.00
CA VAL A 469 21.18 20.56 5.30
C VAL A 469 19.66 20.75 5.24
N ALA A 470 19.13 21.81 5.84
CA ALA A 470 17.70 22.08 5.85
C ALA A 470 17.17 22.35 4.45
N ASN A 471 17.90 23.13 3.62
CA ASN A 471 17.53 23.37 2.23
C ASN A 471 17.49 22.06 1.40
N LYS A 472 18.47 21.17 1.58
CA LYS A 472 18.44 19.84 0.95
C LYS A 472 17.24 19.01 1.42
N LEU A 473 16.93 19.05 2.70
CA LEU A 473 15.85 18.26 3.30
C LEU A 473 14.44 18.75 2.95
N LEU A 474 14.28 19.92 2.36
CA LEU A 474 12.99 20.31 1.76
C LEU A 474 12.52 19.34 0.69
N HIS A 475 13.44 18.70 -0.03
CA HIS A 475 13.16 17.67 -1.03
C HIS A 475 12.89 16.27 -0.41
N PHE A 476 13.20 16.11 0.86
CA PHE A 476 12.93 14.87 1.60
C PHE A 476 11.63 14.94 2.40
N SER A 477 11.40 16.07 3.09
CA SER A 477 10.19 16.31 3.88
C SER A 477 10.08 17.80 4.25
N PRO A 478 9.31 18.62 3.50
CA PRO A 478 9.14 20.06 3.76
C PRO A 478 8.13 20.30 4.90
N GLU A 479 8.47 19.85 6.10
CA GLU A 479 7.65 19.99 7.29
C GLU A 479 8.24 21.04 8.27
N PRO A 480 7.47 21.53 9.27
CA PRO A 480 7.89 22.57 10.20
C PRO A 480 9.28 22.36 10.79
N ARG A 481 9.64 21.10 11.16
CA ARG A 481 10.95 20.76 11.74
C ARG A 481 12.14 20.95 10.80
N VAL A 482 11.89 21.09 9.48
CA VAL A 482 12.91 21.40 8.47
C VAL A 482 12.85 22.88 8.09
N ILE A 483 11.65 23.43 7.96
CA ILE A 483 11.41 24.81 7.51
C ILE A 483 11.86 25.83 8.56
N GLU A 484 11.59 25.59 9.85
CA GLU A 484 11.96 26.50 10.93
C GLU A 484 13.48 26.68 11.04
N PRO A 485 14.32 25.61 11.13
CA PRO A 485 15.77 25.76 11.12
C PRO A 485 16.32 26.39 9.83
N LEU A 486 15.66 26.15 8.68
CA LEU A 486 16.04 26.79 7.42
C LEU A 486 15.88 28.30 7.48
N ILE A 487 14.73 28.78 7.93
CA ILE A 487 14.44 30.22 8.05
C ILE A 487 15.38 30.85 9.08
N GLU A 488 15.53 30.25 10.25
CA GLU A 488 16.35 30.78 11.35
C GLU A 488 17.82 30.86 10.95
N SER A 489 18.35 29.84 10.27
CA SER A 489 19.74 29.86 9.79
C SER A 489 19.95 30.84 8.64
N ALA A 490 18.97 31.01 7.72
CA ALA A 490 19.02 32.02 6.69
C ALA A 490 19.10 33.43 7.29
N VAL A 491 18.29 33.73 8.31
CA VAL A 491 18.34 35.02 9.04
C VAL A 491 19.70 35.24 9.70
N MET A 492 20.27 34.21 10.35
CA MET A 492 21.59 34.29 10.99
C MET A 492 22.72 34.57 9.98
N LEU A 493 22.57 34.09 8.75
CA LEU A 493 23.51 34.28 7.66
C LEU A 493 23.31 35.57 6.87
N GLY A 494 22.26 36.35 7.17
CA GLY A 494 21.91 37.56 6.42
C GLY A 494 21.31 37.28 5.04
N LEU A 495 20.73 36.10 4.83
CA LEU A 495 20.06 35.68 3.60
C LEU A 495 18.58 36.08 3.67
N ASP A 496 18.33 37.40 3.72
CA ASP A 496 17.00 37.98 4.01
C ASP A 496 15.95 37.60 2.94
N ASP A 497 16.33 37.53 1.66
CA ASP A 497 15.44 37.16 0.57
C ASP A 497 14.97 35.70 0.69
N GLU A 498 15.90 34.77 1.02
CA GLU A 498 15.59 33.35 1.25
C GLU A 498 14.70 33.17 2.49
N ALA A 499 15.03 33.87 3.57
CA ALA A 499 14.21 33.85 4.77
C ALA A 499 12.78 34.34 4.48
N ALA A 500 12.63 35.46 3.77
CA ALA A 500 11.33 36.03 3.39
C ALA A 500 10.54 35.04 2.49
N PHE A 501 11.20 34.44 1.51
CA PHE A 501 10.63 33.44 0.61
C PHE A 501 10.03 32.25 1.39
N HIS A 502 10.78 31.70 2.34
CA HIS A 502 10.32 30.55 3.11
C HIS A 502 9.30 30.91 4.19
N ILE A 503 9.38 32.12 4.81
CA ILE A 503 8.38 32.62 5.77
C ILE A 503 7.00 32.71 5.11
N GLU A 504 6.91 33.25 3.90
CA GLU A 504 5.64 33.39 3.19
C GLU A 504 5.01 32.01 2.90
N ARG A 505 5.81 31.06 2.44
CA ARG A 505 5.36 29.69 2.14
C ARG A 505 5.02 28.90 3.38
N TYR A 506 5.80 29.06 4.46
CA TYR A 506 5.53 28.42 5.74
C TYR A 506 4.19 28.87 6.32
N ARG A 507 3.93 30.20 6.28
CA ARG A 507 2.64 30.76 6.72
C ARG A 507 1.46 30.21 5.91
N ALA A 508 1.63 30.03 4.59
CA ALA A 508 0.59 29.50 3.72
C ALA A 508 0.38 27.97 3.90
N ALA A 509 1.47 27.22 4.09
CA ALA A 509 1.41 25.76 4.19
C ALA A 509 1.00 25.25 5.57
N TYR A 510 1.47 25.90 6.64
CA TYR A 510 1.33 25.48 8.03
C TYR A 510 0.94 26.64 8.94
N PRO A 511 -0.24 27.25 8.77
CA PRO A 511 -0.60 28.50 9.46
C PRO A 511 -0.60 28.39 10.98
N GLN A 512 -0.97 27.22 11.54
CA GLN A 512 -0.99 26.99 12.98
C GLN A 512 0.42 26.82 13.56
N ASP A 513 1.29 26.07 12.86
CA ASP A 513 2.68 25.88 13.25
C ASP A 513 3.45 27.19 13.14
N TYR A 514 3.24 27.94 12.06
CA TYR A 514 3.80 29.27 11.87
C TYR A 514 3.44 30.22 13.02
N ALA A 515 2.17 30.26 13.43
CA ALA A 515 1.73 31.11 14.54
C ALA A 515 2.40 30.72 15.87
N ARG A 516 2.57 29.40 16.12
CA ARG A 516 3.29 28.89 17.31
C ARG A 516 4.77 29.26 17.27
N TRP A 517 5.43 29.03 16.14
CA TRP A 517 6.83 29.37 15.95
C TRP A 517 7.08 30.87 16.13
N GLN A 518 6.25 31.73 15.53
CA GLN A 518 6.34 33.19 15.64
C GLN A 518 6.19 33.64 17.12
N ALA A 519 5.28 33.03 17.87
CA ALA A 519 5.10 33.33 19.30
C ALA A 519 6.31 32.92 20.14
N THR A 520 6.97 31.83 19.81
CA THR A 520 8.18 31.32 20.50
C THR A 520 9.41 32.15 20.12
N GLY A 521 9.59 32.50 18.85
CA GLY A 521 10.70 33.33 18.36
C GLY A 521 10.71 34.74 18.98
N ARG A 522 9.55 35.33 19.22
CA ARG A 522 9.44 36.62 19.95
C ARG A 522 9.96 36.55 21.38
N ARG A 523 9.92 35.37 22.03
CA ARG A 523 10.46 35.17 23.39
C ARG A 523 11.97 34.92 23.42
N LEU A 524 12.52 34.36 22.33
CA LEU A 524 13.92 33.95 22.26
C LEU A 524 14.87 35.00 21.68
N SER A 525 14.38 36.02 20.97
CA SER A 525 15.21 37.07 20.35
C SER A 525 14.59 38.46 20.45
N PRO A 526 14.91 39.18 21.56
CA PRO A 526 14.53 40.61 21.69
C PRO A 526 15.27 41.53 20.71
N ARG A 527 16.23 41.07 19.92
CA ARG A 527 17.18 41.89 19.14
C ARG A 527 17.16 41.75 17.62
N SER A 528 16.15 41.10 17.03
CA SER A 528 16.01 41.09 15.55
C SER A 528 14.68 41.77 15.12
N PRO A 529 14.58 43.13 15.14
CA PRO A 529 13.33 43.81 14.78
C PRO A 529 13.03 43.79 13.29
N ARG A 530 13.97 43.47 12.40
CA ARG A 530 13.81 43.65 10.94
C ARG A 530 13.04 42.53 10.22
N VAL A 531 13.10 41.28 10.68
CA VAL A 531 12.44 40.13 10.01
C VAL A 531 10.97 39.99 10.41
N LEU A 532 10.56 40.54 11.57
CA LEU A 532 9.18 40.45 12.06
C LEU A 532 8.23 41.54 11.53
N GLN A 533 8.73 42.49 10.76
CA GLN A 533 7.91 43.49 10.05
C GLN A 533 7.68 43.09 8.58
N VAL A 534 7.01 41.94 8.39
CA VAL A 534 6.33 41.71 7.11
C VAL A 534 5.21 42.76 7.01
N PRO A 535 5.13 43.56 5.95
CA PRO A 535 4.02 44.50 5.78
C PRO A 535 2.71 43.75 5.87
N GLN A 536 1.81 44.16 6.76
CA GLN A 536 0.43 43.75 6.69
C GLN A 536 -0.12 44.22 5.35
N LEU A 537 -0.18 43.31 4.38
CA LEU A 537 -1.01 43.53 3.21
C LEU A 537 -2.45 43.60 3.74
N ALA A 538 -3.05 44.78 3.60
CA ALA A 538 -4.43 45.07 3.94
C ALA A 538 -5.37 44.12 3.19
N PRO A 539 -6.62 43.90 3.70
CA PRO A 539 -7.54 42.85 3.27
C PRO A 539 -7.94 42.93 1.81
#